data_cfa1c14d85133b9847096017e74cdd08
#
_entry.id   cfa1c14d85133b9847096017e74cdd08
#
_cell.length_a   1.000
_cell.length_b   1.000
_cell.length_c   1.000
_cell.angle_alpha   90.00
_cell.angle_beta   90.00
_cell.angle_gamma   90.00
#
_symmetry.space_group_name_H-M   'P 1'
#
loop_
_entity.id
_entity.type
_entity.pdbx_description
1 polymer ?
#
loop_
_entity_poly.entity_id
_entity_poly.type
_entity_poly.pdbx_seq_one_letter_code
_entity_poly.pdbx_strand_id
1 'polypeptide(L)'
;PTKIITFSEKLVPKNSYLNDVRIDTRSDTAYITDSGAGALIVVDLTDQSARRILAGHESTKSESTIVEINGKMWNKNGDTLRDVHADGIALSPDGRQLYYHALTGSTLYRIATRHLRNADLSAQALEKKVQTLEKTGPVDGILMGPDGYLYLTALEKHAITRRTPAGTYETVVKSPRLRWPDTLSIGPDGFVYVTTSQIHLGQNPETPYGLYRFKPVP
;
A
#
# COMPACT_ATOMS: atom_id res chain seq x y z
N PRO A 1 17.52 12.38 13.07
CA PRO A 1 17.14 10.96 12.98
C PRO A 1 17.89 10.17 14.03
N THR A 2 17.22 9.22 14.65
CA THR A 2 17.82 8.34 15.68
C THR A 2 18.52 7.13 15.06
N LYS A 3 18.12 6.74 13.86
CA LYS A 3 18.72 5.63 13.12
C LYS A 3 18.55 5.85 11.62
N ILE A 4 19.60 5.54 10.85
CA ILE A 4 19.58 5.56 9.38
C ILE A 4 20.00 4.15 8.90
N ILE A 5 19.21 3.56 8.03
CA ILE A 5 19.53 2.27 7.37
C ILE A 5 19.69 2.55 5.89
N THR A 6 20.86 2.23 5.34
CA THR A 6 21.18 2.43 3.93
C THR A 6 21.15 1.09 3.20
N PHE A 7 20.51 1.05 2.04
CA PHE A 7 20.42 -0.14 1.21
C PHE A 7 21.40 -0.09 0.04
N SER A 8 21.96 -1.24 -0.30
CA SER A 8 22.84 -1.38 -1.48
C SER A 8 22.01 -1.36 -2.78
N GLU A 9 22.63 -1.02 -3.91
CA GLU A 9 21.98 -1.10 -5.23
C GLU A 9 21.52 -2.51 -5.60
N LYS A 10 22.15 -3.55 -5.03
CA LYS A 10 21.71 -4.94 -5.22
C LYS A 10 20.35 -5.19 -4.59
N LEU A 11 20.07 -4.57 -3.44
CA LEU A 11 18.79 -4.69 -2.73
C LEU A 11 17.74 -3.76 -3.32
N VAL A 12 18.14 -2.52 -3.65
CA VAL A 12 17.29 -1.46 -4.16
C VAL A 12 17.86 -1.01 -5.51
N PRO A 13 17.49 -1.67 -6.63
CA PRO A 13 17.95 -1.31 -7.95
C PRO A 13 17.53 0.12 -8.35
N LYS A 14 18.20 0.70 -9.37
CA LYS A 14 18.01 2.11 -9.76
C LYS A 14 16.58 2.51 -10.12
N ASN A 15 15.78 1.56 -10.57
CA ASN A 15 14.37 1.78 -10.88
C ASN A 15 13.43 1.55 -9.69
N SER A 16 13.96 1.27 -8.50
CA SER A 16 13.15 1.16 -7.27
C SER A 16 12.63 2.52 -6.82
N TYR A 17 11.44 2.49 -6.26
CA TYR A 17 10.88 3.58 -5.49
C TYR A 17 10.30 2.99 -4.20
N LEU A 18 11.08 3.06 -3.11
CA LEU A 18 10.62 2.61 -1.81
C LEU A 18 9.54 3.58 -1.34
N ASN A 19 8.36 3.07 -1.10
CA ASN A 19 7.19 3.91 -0.87
C ASN A 19 6.71 3.80 0.59
N ASP A 20 5.81 2.88 0.87
CA ASP A 20 5.21 2.75 2.18
C ASP A 20 5.98 1.80 3.10
N VAL A 21 5.90 2.04 4.41
CA VAL A 21 6.51 1.20 5.43
C VAL A 21 5.54 0.87 6.56
N ARG A 22 5.62 -0.38 7.06
CA ARG A 22 4.98 -0.79 8.33
C ARG A 22 6.00 -1.46 9.22
N ILE A 23 5.99 -1.08 10.50
CA ILE A 23 6.92 -1.60 11.51
C ILE A 23 6.14 -2.50 12.47
N ASP A 24 6.58 -3.73 12.59
CA ASP A 24 6.14 -4.65 13.64
C ASP A 24 7.13 -4.58 14.81
N THR A 25 6.76 -3.81 15.83
CA THR A 25 7.59 -3.62 17.04
C THR A 25 7.70 -4.87 17.92
N ARG A 26 6.88 -5.90 17.66
CA ARG A 26 6.93 -7.19 18.39
C ARG A 26 8.03 -8.09 17.87
N SER A 27 8.37 -7.95 16.61
CA SER A 27 9.40 -8.75 15.92
C SER A 27 10.56 -7.91 15.44
N ASP A 28 10.61 -6.61 15.81
CA ASP A 28 11.62 -5.66 15.34
C ASP A 28 11.85 -5.72 13.83
N THR A 29 10.75 -5.78 13.07
CA THR A 29 10.80 -5.96 11.62
C THR A 29 10.08 -4.81 10.91
N ALA A 30 10.71 -4.23 9.88
CA ALA A 30 10.04 -3.32 8.96
C ALA A 30 9.75 -4.01 7.64
N TYR A 31 8.57 -3.73 7.10
CA TYR A 31 8.11 -4.17 5.78
C TYR A 31 7.92 -2.94 4.91
N ILE A 32 8.55 -2.91 3.74
CA ILE A 32 8.55 -1.75 2.83
C ILE A 32 8.10 -2.21 1.46
N THR A 33 7.28 -1.43 0.79
CA THR A 33 6.89 -1.64 -0.61
C THR A 33 7.87 -0.94 -1.55
N ASP A 34 8.09 -1.55 -2.72
CA ASP A 34 8.83 -0.96 -3.82
C ASP A 34 7.89 -0.79 -5.01
N SER A 35 7.33 0.41 -5.14
CA SER A 35 6.37 0.74 -6.19
C SER A 35 7.01 1.02 -7.54
N GLY A 36 8.34 1.20 -7.59
CA GLY A 36 9.09 1.39 -8.83
C GLY A 36 9.47 0.10 -9.53
N ALA A 37 9.98 -0.89 -8.80
CA ALA A 37 10.47 -2.15 -9.40
C ALA A 37 9.58 -3.38 -9.09
N GLY A 38 8.67 -3.27 -8.14
CA GLY A 38 7.74 -4.33 -7.75
C GLY A 38 8.39 -5.40 -6.89
N ALA A 39 8.39 -5.16 -5.57
CA ALA A 39 8.89 -6.08 -4.57
C ALA A 39 8.40 -5.68 -3.17
N LEU A 40 8.68 -6.52 -2.19
CA LEU A 40 8.69 -6.16 -0.78
C LEU A 40 10.12 -6.21 -0.25
N ILE A 41 10.44 -5.28 0.67
CA ILE A 41 11.69 -5.29 1.43
C ILE A 41 11.35 -5.64 2.88
N VAL A 42 12.04 -6.62 3.43
CA VAL A 42 11.95 -6.99 4.84
C VAL A 42 13.25 -6.61 5.52
N VAL A 43 13.15 -5.81 6.56
CA VAL A 43 14.31 -5.33 7.32
C VAL A 43 14.21 -5.83 8.75
N ASP A 44 15.22 -6.53 9.21
CA ASP A 44 15.42 -6.78 10.64
C ASP A 44 16.01 -5.51 11.27
N LEU A 45 15.30 -4.93 12.22
CA LEU A 45 15.71 -3.68 12.87
C LEU A 45 16.77 -3.89 13.97
N THR A 46 17.01 -5.13 14.39
CA THR A 46 18.03 -5.48 15.39
C THR A 46 19.43 -5.41 14.79
N ASP A 47 19.65 -6.14 13.70
CA ASP A 47 20.96 -6.23 13.03
C ASP A 47 21.06 -5.42 11.74
N GLN A 48 19.94 -4.78 11.30
CA GLN A 48 19.81 -4.00 10.08
C GLN A 48 19.97 -4.81 8.79
N SER A 49 19.91 -6.12 8.88
CA SER A 49 19.88 -6.97 7.68
C SER A 49 18.57 -6.74 6.90
N ALA A 50 18.67 -6.80 5.58
CA ALA A 50 17.51 -6.57 4.73
C ALA A 50 17.48 -7.55 3.56
N ARG A 51 16.26 -7.94 3.18
CA ARG A 51 16.03 -8.85 2.06
C ARG A 51 14.97 -8.30 1.12
N ARG A 52 15.25 -8.39 -0.18
CA ARG A 52 14.29 -8.13 -1.25
C ARG A 52 13.58 -9.42 -1.58
N ILE A 53 12.27 -9.44 -1.48
CA ILE A 53 11.44 -10.63 -1.66
C ILE A 53 10.28 -10.34 -2.62
N LEU A 54 9.70 -11.41 -3.18
CA LEU A 54 8.60 -11.31 -4.17
C LEU A 54 8.94 -10.35 -5.32
N ALA A 55 10.23 -10.20 -5.66
CA ALA A 55 10.66 -9.33 -6.75
C ALA A 55 10.15 -9.84 -8.09
N GLY A 56 9.32 -9.04 -8.77
CA GLY A 56 8.72 -9.39 -10.05
C GLY A 56 7.56 -10.40 -9.96
N HIS A 57 7.16 -10.84 -8.77
CA HIS A 57 5.97 -11.68 -8.58
C HIS A 57 4.70 -10.90 -8.91
N GLU A 58 3.69 -11.58 -9.46
CA GLU A 58 2.43 -10.94 -9.85
C GLU A 58 1.79 -10.08 -8.76
N SER A 59 1.89 -10.52 -7.49
CA SER A 59 1.30 -9.81 -6.36
C SER A 59 1.97 -8.46 -6.04
N THR A 60 3.20 -8.27 -6.48
CA THR A 60 3.95 -7.01 -6.28
C THR A 60 4.02 -6.16 -7.53
N LYS A 61 3.52 -6.68 -8.66
CA LYS A 61 3.52 -5.97 -9.94
C LYS A 61 2.21 -5.25 -10.20
N SER A 62 2.29 -4.18 -10.98
CA SER A 62 1.13 -3.55 -11.60
C SER A 62 0.35 -4.58 -12.44
N GLU A 63 -0.97 -4.47 -12.41
CA GLU A 63 -1.86 -5.18 -13.35
C GLU A 63 -2.11 -4.32 -14.61
N SER A 64 -1.39 -3.22 -14.78
CA SER A 64 -1.61 -2.21 -15.84
C SER A 64 -3.06 -1.71 -15.86
N THR A 65 -3.66 -1.62 -14.68
CA THR A 65 -5.03 -1.13 -14.53
C THR A 65 -5.08 0.36 -14.89
N ILE A 66 -5.99 0.71 -15.76
CA ILE A 66 -6.26 2.12 -16.07
C ILE A 66 -6.89 2.77 -14.85
N VAL A 67 -6.27 3.81 -14.33
CA VAL A 67 -6.85 4.65 -13.28
C VAL A 67 -7.54 5.83 -13.93
N GLU A 68 -8.86 5.91 -13.76
CA GLU A 68 -9.67 6.97 -14.34
C GLU A 68 -10.22 7.91 -13.24
N ILE A 69 -9.85 9.17 -13.31
CA ILE A 69 -10.31 10.19 -12.36
C ILE A 69 -11.13 11.25 -13.11
N ASN A 70 -12.40 11.36 -12.79
CA ASN A 70 -13.33 12.32 -13.41
C ASN A 70 -13.38 12.21 -14.96
N GLY A 71 -13.39 11.00 -15.50
CA GLY A 71 -13.42 10.73 -16.95
C GLY A 71 -12.10 10.94 -17.66
N LYS A 72 -11.01 11.12 -16.92
CA LYS A 72 -9.66 11.26 -17.49
C LYS A 72 -8.76 10.12 -17.03
N MET A 73 -8.15 9.44 -17.97
CA MET A 73 -7.14 8.41 -17.68
C MET A 73 -5.86 9.04 -17.12
N TRP A 74 -5.34 8.46 -16.06
CA TRP A 74 -4.05 8.86 -15.51
C TRP A 74 -2.92 8.19 -16.26
N ASN A 75 -2.39 8.90 -17.24
CA ASN A 75 -1.35 8.41 -18.13
C ASN A 75 0.02 9.02 -17.83
N LYS A 76 1.06 8.31 -18.26
CA LYS A 76 2.42 8.84 -18.32
C LYS A 76 2.67 9.36 -19.74
N ASN A 77 2.98 10.65 -19.89
CA ASN A 77 3.30 11.25 -21.18
C ASN A 77 2.22 11.06 -22.27
N GLY A 78 0.96 11.18 -21.91
CA GLY A 78 -0.18 11.15 -22.85
C GLY A 78 -0.77 9.78 -23.07
N ASP A 79 -0.05 8.82 -23.64
CA ASP A 79 -0.64 7.55 -24.10
C ASP A 79 -0.15 6.31 -23.34
N THR A 80 0.95 6.41 -22.59
CA THR A 80 1.50 5.27 -21.86
C THR A 80 0.88 5.16 -20.47
N LEU A 81 0.25 4.04 -20.19
CA LEU A 81 -0.25 3.75 -18.84
C LEU A 81 0.90 3.78 -17.82
N ARG A 82 0.59 4.25 -16.62
CA ARG A 82 1.54 4.20 -15.52
C ARG A 82 1.53 2.82 -14.91
N ASP A 83 2.73 2.26 -14.74
CA ASP A 83 2.93 1.08 -13.92
C ASP A 83 3.47 1.51 -12.56
N VAL A 84 2.60 1.53 -11.56
CA VAL A 84 2.98 1.71 -10.16
C VAL A 84 2.70 0.40 -9.45
N HIS A 85 3.78 -0.25 -9.05
CA HIS A 85 3.77 -1.60 -8.49
C HIS A 85 3.31 -1.60 -7.03
N ALA A 86 3.80 -2.55 -6.21
CA ALA A 86 3.44 -2.66 -4.79
C ALA A 86 3.64 -1.32 -4.07
N ASP A 87 2.56 -0.76 -3.56
CA ASP A 87 2.45 0.60 -3.03
C ASP A 87 1.86 0.57 -1.62
N GLY A 88 0.54 0.59 -1.50
CA GLY A 88 -0.12 0.53 -0.20
C GLY A 88 0.19 -0.75 0.57
N ILE A 89 0.47 -0.61 1.88
CA ILE A 89 0.82 -1.71 2.77
C ILE A 89 0.19 -1.54 4.15
N ALA A 90 -0.33 -2.62 4.73
CA ALA A 90 -0.91 -2.61 6.07
C ALA A 90 -0.56 -3.89 6.83
N LEU A 91 -0.34 -3.74 8.14
CA LEU A 91 -0.06 -4.84 9.05
C LEU A 91 -1.28 -5.11 9.93
N SER A 92 -1.66 -6.38 10.11
CA SER A 92 -2.74 -6.74 11.02
C SER A 92 -2.42 -6.33 12.47
N PRO A 93 -3.44 -6.08 13.34
CA PRO A 93 -3.21 -5.62 14.70
C PRO A 93 -2.37 -6.58 15.54
N ASP A 94 -2.40 -7.87 15.23
CA ASP A 94 -1.58 -8.90 15.89
C ASP A 94 -0.20 -9.10 15.23
N GLY A 95 0.12 -8.36 14.16
CA GLY A 95 1.38 -8.44 13.42
C GLY A 95 1.56 -9.72 12.59
N ARG A 96 0.53 -10.56 12.47
CA ARG A 96 0.65 -11.88 11.83
C ARG A 96 0.39 -11.88 10.34
N GLN A 97 -0.26 -10.85 9.80
CA GLN A 97 -0.62 -10.73 8.39
C GLN A 97 -0.16 -9.40 7.84
N LEU A 98 0.47 -9.43 6.68
CA LEU A 98 0.77 -8.25 5.87
C LEU A 98 -0.17 -8.22 4.68
N TYR A 99 -0.84 -7.08 4.49
CA TYR A 99 -1.67 -6.78 3.33
C TYR A 99 -0.94 -5.79 2.44
N TYR A 100 -1.04 -5.93 1.14
CA TYR A 100 -0.41 -5.01 0.20
C TYR A 100 -1.14 -4.99 -1.13
N HIS A 101 -0.95 -3.90 -1.88
CA HIS A 101 -1.65 -3.61 -3.11
C HIS A 101 -0.73 -2.87 -4.08
N ALA A 102 -0.82 -3.15 -5.37
CA ALA A 102 -0.20 -2.33 -6.39
C ALA A 102 -1.13 -1.16 -6.74
N LEU A 103 -0.63 0.09 -6.80
CA LEU A 103 -1.49 1.24 -7.07
C LEU A 103 -2.25 1.09 -8.39
N THR A 104 -1.54 0.75 -9.48
CA THR A 104 -2.15 0.46 -10.78
C THR A 104 -2.50 -1.02 -10.93
N GLY A 105 -3.03 -1.57 -9.86
CA GLY A 105 -3.63 -2.88 -9.75
C GLY A 105 -5.08 -2.80 -9.30
N SER A 106 -5.73 -3.93 -9.21
CA SER A 106 -7.09 -4.06 -8.68
C SER A 106 -7.21 -5.14 -7.62
N THR A 107 -6.13 -5.88 -7.36
CA THR A 107 -6.14 -7.05 -6.48
C THR A 107 -5.44 -6.74 -5.15
N LEU A 108 -6.13 -7.03 -4.06
CA LEU A 108 -5.55 -7.03 -2.72
C LEU A 108 -4.87 -8.38 -2.46
N TYR A 109 -3.67 -8.35 -1.90
CA TYR A 109 -2.92 -9.54 -1.52
C TYR A 109 -2.66 -9.56 -0.02
N ARG A 110 -2.42 -10.76 0.49
CA ARG A 110 -2.08 -11.00 1.89
C ARG A 110 -1.03 -12.09 2.01
N ILE A 111 -0.14 -11.97 3.00
CA ILE A 111 0.81 -13.01 3.36
C ILE A 111 1.07 -13.03 4.86
N ALA A 112 1.26 -14.20 5.45
CA ALA A 112 1.60 -14.29 6.86
C ALA A 112 3.06 -13.84 7.08
N THR A 113 3.26 -12.92 8.02
CA THR A 113 4.56 -12.29 8.31
C THR A 113 5.64 -13.29 8.73
N ARG A 114 5.27 -14.41 9.37
CA ARG A 114 6.22 -15.50 9.68
C ARG A 114 6.94 -16.03 8.43
N HIS A 115 6.27 -16.05 7.26
CA HIS A 115 6.90 -16.49 6.01
C HIS A 115 7.86 -15.43 5.46
N LEU A 116 7.51 -14.14 5.62
CA LEU A 116 8.36 -13.03 5.21
C LEU A 116 9.66 -12.97 6.02
N ARG A 117 9.60 -13.28 7.32
CA ARG A 117 10.76 -13.30 8.20
C ARG A 117 11.63 -14.54 8.05
N ASN A 118 11.09 -15.64 7.52
CA ASN A 118 11.86 -16.88 7.34
C ASN A 118 12.84 -16.76 6.17
N ALA A 119 14.13 -16.63 6.50
CA ALA A 119 15.20 -16.52 5.51
C ALA A 119 15.50 -17.85 4.78
N ASP A 120 15.10 -19.00 5.35
CA ASP A 120 15.35 -20.32 4.78
C ASP A 120 14.34 -20.71 3.70
N LEU A 121 13.22 -19.96 3.57
CA LEU A 121 12.29 -20.19 2.49
C LEU A 121 12.90 -19.77 1.14
N SER A 122 12.89 -20.68 0.18
CA SER A 122 13.21 -20.32 -1.20
C SER A 122 12.18 -19.33 -1.77
N ALA A 123 12.57 -18.56 -2.78
CA ALA A 123 11.66 -17.62 -3.45
C ALA A 123 10.37 -18.31 -3.90
N GLN A 124 10.47 -19.45 -4.58
CA GLN A 124 9.30 -20.22 -5.04
C GLN A 124 8.42 -20.74 -3.90
N ALA A 125 9.01 -21.12 -2.75
CA ALA A 125 8.25 -21.55 -1.60
C ALA A 125 7.51 -20.36 -0.94
N LEU A 126 8.12 -19.17 -0.95
CA LEU A 126 7.51 -17.94 -0.46
C LEU A 126 6.35 -17.48 -1.35
N GLU A 127 6.53 -17.49 -2.67
CA GLU A 127 5.49 -17.14 -3.65
C GLU A 127 4.19 -17.94 -3.43
N LYS A 128 4.30 -19.23 -3.16
CA LYS A 128 3.17 -20.12 -2.85
C LYS A 128 2.45 -19.78 -1.54
N LYS A 129 2.99 -18.88 -0.71
CA LYS A 129 2.36 -18.43 0.55
C LYS A 129 1.57 -17.15 0.38
N VAL A 130 1.70 -16.49 -0.77
CA VAL A 130 0.87 -15.33 -1.10
C VAL A 130 -0.57 -15.76 -1.29
N GLN A 131 -1.49 -15.01 -0.71
CA GLN A 131 -2.92 -15.22 -0.83
C GLN A 131 -3.50 -14.07 -1.64
N THR A 132 -4.14 -14.40 -2.75
CA THR A 132 -4.95 -13.47 -3.51
C THR A 132 -6.28 -13.29 -2.78
N LEU A 133 -6.65 -12.05 -2.53
CA LEU A 133 -7.93 -11.67 -1.96
C LEU A 133 -8.85 -11.12 -3.05
N GLU A 134 -9.75 -10.23 -2.68
CA GLU A 134 -10.77 -9.72 -3.58
C GLU A 134 -10.23 -8.58 -4.47
N LYS A 135 -10.98 -8.26 -5.49
CA LYS A 135 -10.75 -7.08 -6.32
C LYS A 135 -11.30 -5.83 -5.63
N THR A 136 -10.48 -4.79 -5.58
CA THR A 136 -10.78 -3.51 -4.91
C THR A 136 -10.96 -2.35 -5.89
N GLY A 137 -10.37 -2.46 -7.08
CA GLY A 137 -10.05 -1.34 -7.96
C GLY A 137 -8.74 -0.67 -7.55
N PRO A 138 -8.31 0.39 -8.25
CA PRO A 138 -7.09 1.13 -7.94
C PRO A 138 -7.14 1.78 -6.56
N VAL A 139 -6.08 1.56 -5.79
CA VAL A 139 -5.92 2.03 -4.41
C VAL A 139 -4.50 2.56 -4.23
N ASP A 140 -4.35 3.72 -3.60
CA ASP A 140 -3.07 4.27 -3.19
C ASP A 140 -2.72 3.77 -1.78
N GLY A 141 -3.18 4.43 -0.74
CA GLY A 141 -2.91 4.03 0.63
C GLY A 141 -3.90 3.02 1.20
N ILE A 142 -3.40 2.14 2.06
CA ILE A 142 -4.20 1.23 2.87
C ILE A 142 -3.81 1.30 4.34
N LEU A 143 -4.79 1.12 5.23
CA LEU A 143 -4.60 1.21 6.67
C LEU A 143 -5.39 0.12 7.39
N MET A 144 -4.75 -0.63 8.26
CA MET A 144 -5.45 -1.56 9.15
C MET A 144 -5.81 -0.87 10.47
N GLY A 145 -7.10 -0.85 10.77
CA GLY A 145 -7.61 -0.38 12.06
C GLY A 145 -7.35 -1.39 13.19
N PRO A 146 -7.36 -0.94 14.44
CA PRO A 146 -7.18 -1.80 15.61
C PRO A 146 -8.31 -2.84 15.77
N ASP A 147 -9.46 -2.57 15.17
CA ASP A 147 -10.65 -3.41 15.09
C ASP A 147 -10.58 -4.48 13.97
N GLY A 148 -9.49 -4.50 13.19
CA GLY A 148 -9.28 -5.42 12.09
C GLY A 148 -9.96 -5.03 10.78
N TYR A 149 -10.57 -3.84 10.68
CA TYR A 149 -11.03 -3.30 9.41
C TYR A 149 -9.86 -2.74 8.59
N LEU A 150 -9.79 -3.12 7.32
CA LEU A 150 -8.80 -2.60 6.39
C LEU A 150 -9.41 -1.47 5.56
N TYR A 151 -8.95 -0.25 5.78
CA TYR A 151 -9.36 0.94 5.05
C TYR A 151 -8.54 1.07 3.77
N LEU A 152 -9.19 1.48 2.66
CA LEU A 152 -8.59 1.62 1.34
C LEU A 152 -9.02 2.95 0.72
N THR A 153 -8.07 3.63 0.09
CA THR A 153 -8.34 4.85 -0.66
C THR A 153 -8.83 4.51 -2.07
N ALA A 154 -10.14 4.49 -2.27
CA ALA A 154 -10.75 4.15 -3.56
C ALA A 154 -10.66 5.35 -4.52
N LEU A 155 -9.58 5.41 -5.31
CA LEU A 155 -9.19 6.56 -6.14
C LEU A 155 -10.30 7.04 -7.07
N GLU A 156 -10.80 6.15 -7.92
CA GLU A 156 -11.82 6.45 -8.94
C GLU A 156 -13.18 6.83 -8.36
N LYS A 157 -13.44 6.44 -7.11
CA LYS A 157 -14.71 6.68 -6.41
C LYS A 157 -14.71 7.95 -5.57
N HIS A 158 -13.55 8.61 -5.43
CA HIS A 158 -13.37 9.71 -4.46
C HIS A 158 -13.86 9.32 -3.06
N ALA A 159 -13.45 8.13 -2.60
CA ALA A 159 -14.03 7.53 -1.41
C ALA A 159 -12.96 6.81 -0.57
N ILE A 160 -13.28 6.62 0.69
CA ILE A 160 -12.63 5.61 1.52
C ILE A 160 -13.59 4.45 1.65
N THR A 161 -13.12 3.28 1.27
CA THR A 161 -13.82 2.02 1.51
C THR A 161 -13.12 1.27 2.64
N ARG A 162 -13.80 0.31 3.25
CA ARG A 162 -13.18 -0.61 4.20
C ARG A 162 -13.59 -2.05 3.92
N ARG A 163 -12.65 -2.94 4.14
CA ARG A 163 -12.87 -4.38 4.16
C ARG A 163 -13.08 -4.82 5.59
N THR A 164 -14.19 -5.50 5.84
CA THR A 164 -14.47 -6.09 7.16
C THR A 164 -13.56 -7.28 7.45
N PRO A 165 -13.39 -7.72 8.71
CA PRO A 165 -12.70 -8.96 9.02
C PRO A 165 -13.30 -10.19 8.31
N ALA A 166 -14.59 -10.17 8.01
CA ALA A 166 -15.29 -11.23 7.28
C ALA A 166 -15.05 -11.20 5.76
N GLY A 167 -14.40 -10.15 5.22
CA GLY A 167 -14.05 -10.04 3.81
C GLY A 167 -15.06 -9.28 2.94
N THR A 168 -16.06 -8.64 3.53
CA THR A 168 -17.00 -7.78 2.79
C THR A 168 -16.48 -6.35 2.70
N TYR A 169 -16.89 -5.62 1.65
CA TYR A 169 -16.50 -4.23 1.44
C TYR A 169 -17.68 -3.28 1.62
N GLU A 170 -17.40 -2.14 2.22
CA GLU A 170 -18.37 -1.06 2.37
C GLU A 170 -17.72 0.30 2.16
N THR A 171 -18.50 1.28 1.70
CA THR A 171 -18.03 2.67 1.57
C THR A 171 -18.24 3.39 2.91
N VAL A 172 -17.13 3.88 3.48
CA VAL A 172 -17.15 4.62 4.75
C VAL A 172 -17.50 6.10 4.53
N VAL A 173 -16.82 6.70 3.56
CA VAL A 173 -17.04 8.09 3.18
C VAL A 173 -16.79 8.27 1.69
N LYS A 174 -17.65 9.08 1.04
CA LYS A 174 -17.49 9.49 -0.36
C LYS A 174 -17.68 11.00 -0.45
N SER A 175 -16.74 11.68 -1.10
CA SER A 175 -16.81 13.14 -1.25
C SER A 175 -15.98 13.59 -2.45
N PRO A 176 -16.46 14.55 -3.26
CA PRO A 176 -15.66 15.15 -4.32
C PRO A 176 -14.45 15.92 -3.81
N ARG A 177 -14.34 16.15 -2.50
CA ARG A 177 -13.16 16.74 -1.86
C ARG A 177 -12.03 15.72 -1.71
N LEU A 178 -12.30 14.41 -1.73
CA LEU A 178 -11.31 13.35 -1.68
C LEU A 178 -10.72 13.14 -3.09
N ARG A 179 -10.05 14.17 -3.60
CA ARG A 179 -9.37 14.13 -4.89
C ARG A 179 -8.05 13.40 -4.73
N TRP A 180 -7.98 12.19 -5.24
CA TRP A 180 -6.86 11.30 -5.02
C TRP A 180 -6.57 11.12 -3.52
N PRO A 181 -7.45 10.44 -2.77
CA PRO A 181 -7.15 10.13 -1.38
C PRO A 181 -5.91 9.23 -1.36
N ASP A 182 -4.93 9.59 -0.55
CA ASP A 182 -3.59 9.03 -0.57
C ASP A 182 -3.31 8.28 0.73
N THR A 183 -2.80 8.94 1.73
CA THR A 183 -2.34 8.32 2.97
C THR A 183 -3.41 8.34 4.05
N LEU A 184 -3.52 7.26 4.79
CA LEU A 184 -4.43 7.10 5.93
C LEU A 184 -3.65 6.94 7.24
N SER A 185 -4.16 7.54 8.31
CA SER A 185 -3.63 7.37 9.67
C SER A 185 -4.75 7.45 10.70
N ILE A 186 -4.60 6.77 11.83
CA ILE A 186 -5.52 6.87 12.97
C ILE A 186 -4.90 7.80 14.00
N GLY A 187 -5.62 8.87 14.33
CA GLY A 187 -5.22 9.80 15.37
C GLY A 187 -5.53 9.29 16.79
N PRO A 188 -4.93 9.90 17.82
CA PRO A 188 -5.19 9.55 19.21
C PRO A 188 -6.64 9.85 19.64
N ASP A 189 -7.36 10.66 18.86
CA ASP A 189 -8.78 10.97 19.03
C ASP A 189 -9.71 9.91 18.42
N GLY A 190 -9.14 8.83 17.84
CA GLY A 190 -9.88 7.74 17.21
C GLY A 190 -10.47 8.09 15.84
N PHE A 191 -10.15 9.25 15.26
CA PHE A 191 -10.51 9.57 13.89
C PHE A 191 -9.51 8.96 12.90
N VAL A 192 -9.98 8.59 11.72
CA VAL A 192 -9.14 8.30 10.57
C VAL A 192 -8.89 9.59 9.82
N TYR A 193 -7.62 9.93 9.65
CA TYR A 193 -7.14 11.07 8.88
C TYR A 193 -6.77 10.58 7.47
N VAL A 194 -7.07 11.40 6.47
CA VAL A 194 -6.74 11.12 5.06
C VAL A 194 -6.18 12.37 4.40
N THR A 195 -5.07 12.20 3.69
CA THR A 195 -4.49 13.22 2.82
C THR A 195 -4.99 13.08 1.39
N THR A 196 -4.89 14.15 0.61
CA THR A 196 -5.15 14.12 -0.84
C THR A 196 -3.93 14.66 -1.58
N SER A 197 -3.47 13.95 -2.62
CA SER A 197 -2.25 14.30 -3.35
C SER A 197 -2.50 14.89 -4.75
N GLN A 198 -3.67 14.65 -5.35
CA GLN A 198 -4.03 15.14 -6.69
C GLN A 198 -2.99 14.78 -7.78
N ILE A 199 -2.27 13.65 -7.63
CA ILE A 199 -1.16 13.24 -8.54
C ILE A 199 -1.61 13.19 -10.00
N HIS A 200 -2.89 12.90 -10.27
CA HIS A 200 -3.44 12.86 -11.62
C HIS A 200 -3.41 14.21 -12.36
N LEU A 201 -3.23 15.32 -11.63
CA LEU A 201 -3.11 16.67 -12.19
C LEU A 201 -1.65 17.10 -12.42
N GLY A 202 -0.68 16.21 -12.10
CA GLY A 202 0.74 16.50 -12.23
C GLY A 202 1.19 17.62 -11.29
N GLN A 203 1.90 18.63 -11.84
CA GLN A 203 2.42 19.74 -11.03
C GLN A 203 1.43 20.92 -10.86
N ASN A 204 0.22 20.80 -11.40
CA ASN A 204 -0.77 21.87 -11.39
C ASN A 204 -2.04 21.43 -10.64
N PRO A 205 -1.99 21.32 -9.30
CA PRO A 205 -3.18 20.99 -8.52
C PRO A 205 -4.24 22.11 -8.67
N GLU A 206 -5.47 21.74 -8.92
CA GLU A 206 -6.57 22.70 -9.09
C GLU A 206 -6.98 23.38 -7.78
N THR A 207 -6.70 22.74 -6.66
CA THR A 207 -7.04 23.20 -5.32
C THR A 207 -5.90 22.89 -4.35
N PRO A 208 -5.81 23.53 -3.17
CA PRO A 208 -4.86 23.14 -2.14
C PRO A 208 -5.00 21.65 -1.77
N TYR A 209 -3.89 21.03 -1.40
CA TYR A 209 -3.89 19.67 -0.83
C TYR A 209 -4.76 19.65 0.43
N GLY A 210 -5.50 18.56 0.58
CA GLY A 210 -6.43 18.41 1.69
C GLY A 210 -5.92 17.45 2.77
N LEU A 211 -6.22 17.81 4.02
CA LEU A 211 -6.18 16.88 5.15
C LEU A 211 -7.59 16.83 5.72
N TYR A 212 -8.20 15.67 5.66
CA TYR A 212 -9.57 15.44 6.15
C TYR A 212 -9.56 14.38 7.24
N ARG A 213 -10.61 14.34 8.03
CA ARG A 213 -10.82 13.27 9.00
C ARG A 213 -12.26 12.83 9.04
N PHE A 214 -12.46 11.57 9.37
CA PHE A 214 -13.79 11.01 9.61
C PHE A 214 -13.73 10.06 10.82
N LYS A 215 -14.86 9.91 11.49
CA LYS A 215 -14.97 8.93 12.57
C LYS A 215 -15.36 7.59 11.96
N PRO A 216 -14.60 6.50 12.23
CA PRO A 216 -15.05 5.18 11.83
C PRO A 216 -16.44 4.92 12.42
N VAL A 217 -17.33 4.41 11.61
CA VAL A 217 -18.64 3.93 12.11
C VAL A 217 -18.39 2.52 12.66
N PRO A 218 -18.95 2.17 13.81
CA PRO A 218 -18.85 0.83 14.39
C PRO A 218 -19.36 -0.26 13.45
#